data_285dee999fcc9b3546e5245b6a0e8b2b
#
_entry.id   285dee999fcc9b3546e5245b6a0e8b2b
#
_cell.length_a   1.000
_cell.length_b   1.000
_cell.length_c   1.000
_cell.angle_alpha   90.00
_cell.angle_beta   90.00
_cell.angle_gamma   90.00
#
_symmetry.space_group_name_H-M   'P 1'
#
loop_
_entity.id
_entity.type
_entity.pdbx_description
1 polymer ?
#
loop_
_entity_poly.entity_id
_entity_poly.type
_entity_poly.pdbx_seq_one_letter_code
_entity_poly.pdbx_strand_id
1 'polypeptide(L)'
;TTTGKNFYANVQKISVTSNVDLFCFQMPCGGSIYVLATPNEALMIDTGYGIYHNEVMAMFSHYGLGDERRFGQIIISHADADHCGAGGFFPAGALMHTGTREIIKTNNRAYGSRNEHSVLEAFYTKMINLFSQINPSTKITCLPPAGAATRSIFPILGTVKIGDLELEILEGLGGHTYGQIYLYSQAKGLLFTADAVINFSSLTPERAAYNSLADFLVTSVNVDSDLARKERKALLELAAETDRTLAPQQKRCRICGGHGAVSVLENGKLVPYGEIMRYSVPDA
;
A
#
# COMPACT_ATOMS: atom_id res chain seq x y z
N THR A 1 9.60 10.70 19.38
CA THR A 1 8.92 9.45 18.98
C THR A 1 7.49 9.77 18.60
N THR A 2 6.97 9.08 17.59
CA THR A 2 5.61 9.28 17.04
C THR A 2 4.65 8.18 17.49
N THR A 3 4.90 7.55 18.65
CA THR A 3 4.06 6.51 19.26
C THR A 3 3.33 7.04 20.50
N GLY A 4 2.33 6.31 20.95
CA GLY A 4 1.50 6.66 22.10
C GLY A 4 0.81 8.01 21.89
N LYS A 5 0.81 8.89 22.90
CA LYS A 5 0.16 10.22 22.82
C LYS A 5 0.73 11.15 21.74
N ASN A 6 1.90 10.85 21.20
CA ASN A 6 2.50 11.61 20.09
C ASN A 6 2.14 11.04 18.71
N PHE A 7 1.37 9.98 18.66
CA PHE A 7 0.93 9.39 17.40
C PHE A 7 -0.06 10.33 16.67
N TYR A 8 0.08 10.41 15.36
CA TYR A 8 -0.83 11.11 14.49
C TYR A 8 -0.87 10.43 13.12
N ALA A 9 -1.92 10.69 12.37
CA ALA A 9 -2.00 10.32 10.96
C ALA A 9 -2.67 11.42 10.16
N ASN A 10 -2.34 11.55 8.88
CA ASN A 10 -3.18 12.31 7.96
C ASN A 10 -4.18 11.34 7.34
N VAL A 11 -5.44 11.73 7.28
CA VAL A 11 -6.53 10.84 6.91
C VAL A 11 -7.35 11.46 5.80
N GLN A 12 -7.63 10.68 4.76
CA GLN A 12 -8.60 11.04 3.73
C GLN A 12 -9.73 10.01 3.77
N LYS A 13 -10.97 10.49 3.69
CA LYS A 13 -12.16 9.67 3.49
C LYS A 13 -12.80 10.05 2.15
N ILE A 14 -12.99 9.09 1.27
CA ILE A 14 -13.46 9.29 -0.11
C ILE A 14 -14.56 8.29 -0.41
N SER A 15 -15.75 8.74 -0.77
CA SER A 15 -16.80 7.84 -1.26
C SER A 15 -16.45 7.31 -2.66
N VAL A 16 -16.37 6.00 -2.79
CA VAL A 16 -16.06 5.31 -4.04
C VAL A 16 -17.32 4.94 -4.79
N THR A 17 -18.30 4.39 -4.07
CA THR A 17 -19.63 4.08 -4.55
C THR A 17 -20.64 4.56 -3.52
N SER A 18 -21.94 4.32 -3.75
CA SER A 18 -22.97 4.57 -2.71
C SER A 18 -22.81 3.71 -1.45
N ASN A 19 -22.06 2.61 -1.55
CA ASN A 19 -21.95 1.60 -0.50
C ASN A 19 -20.51 1.42 0.02
N VAL A 20 -19.49 1.96 -0.66
CA VAL A 20 -18.08 1.75 -0.32
C VAL A 20 -17.37 3.07 -0.13
N ASP A 21 -16.83 3.29 1.05
CA ASP A 21 -15.90 4.37 1.36
C ASP A 21 -14.45 3.86 1.35
N LEU A 22 -13.54 4.67 0.80
CA LEU A 22 -12.10 4.49 0.89
C LEU A 22 -11.55 5.40 1.98
N PHE A 23 -10.80 4.82 2.90
CA PHE A 23 -9.97 5.56 3.84
C PHE A 23 -8.50 5.40 3.46
N CYS A 24 -7.75 6.49 3.47
CA CYS A 24 -6.29 6.51 3.38
C CYS A 24 -5.73 7.03 4.70
N PHE A 25 -4.98 6.22 5.41
CA PHE A 25 -4.30 6.59 6.65
C PHE A 25 -2.79 6.72 6.36
N GLN A 26 -2.33 7.95 6.23
CA GLN A 26 -0.91 8.25 6.05
C GLN A 26 -0.24 8.25 7.43
N MET A 27 0.53 7.21 7.69
CA MET A 27 1.19 7.00 8.98
C MET A 27 2.26 8.08 9.25
N PRO A 28 2.63 8.33 10.51
CA PRO A 28 3.66 9.33 10.84
C PRO A 28 5.02 8.97 10.25
N CYS A 29 5.23 7.66 10.02
CA CYS A 29 6.43 7.08 9.48
C CYS A 29 6.03 5.83 8.68
N GLY A 30 6.62 5.62 7.51
CA GLY A 30 6.32 4.47 6.64
C GLY A 30 5.12 4.66 5.72
N GLY A 31 4.64 3.54 5.21
CA GLY A 31 3.60 3.47 4.18
C GLY A 31 2.21 3.89 4.63
N SER A 32 1.35 4.12 3.67
CA SER A 32 -0.07 4.38 3.89
C SER A 32 -0.84 3.08 4.08
N ILE A 33 -1.82 3.08 4.98
CA ILE A 33 -2.80 2.00 5.14
C ILE A 33 -4.08 2.42 4.43
N TYR A 34 -4.63 1.55 3.60
CA TYR A 34 -5.91 1.79 2.95
C TYR A 34 -6.97 0.85 3.48
N VAL A 35 -8.15 1.39 3.70
CA VAL A 35 -9.33 0.61 4.09
C VAL A 35 -10.48 0.93 3.15
N LEU A 36 -10.99 -0.09 2.48
CA LEU A 36 -12.26 -0.04 1.77
C LEU A 36 -13.33 -0.61 2.71
N ALA A 37 -14.35 0.18 3.01
CA ALA A 37 -15.36 -0.18 4.01
C ALA A 37 -16.78 -0.02 3.48
N THR A 38 -17.62 -1.02 3.77
CA THR A 38 -19.06 -0.95 3.72
C THR A 38 -19.62 -0.85 5.15
N PRO A 39 -20.92 -0.67 5.37
CA PRO A 39 -21.49 -0.75 6.73
C PRO A 39 -21.15 -2.07 7.46
N ASN A 40 -20.99 -3.18 6.75
CA ASN A 40 -20.92 -4.51 7.34
C ASN A 40 -19.52 -5.16 7.29
N GLU A 41 -18.65 -4.76 6.36
CA GLU A 41 -17.37 -5.41 6.13
C GLU A 41 -16.29 -4.39 5.78
N ALA A 42 -15.02 -4.77 5.95
CA ALA A 42 -13.88 -3.97 5.54
C ALA A 42 -12.80 -4.86 4.91
N LEU A 43 -12.18 -4.32 3.86
CA LEU A 43 -10.98 -4.83 3.21
C LEU A 43 -9.85 -3.86 3.47
N MET A 44 -8.72 -4.38 3.96
CA MET A 44 -7.52 -3.57 4.21
C MET A 44 -6.45 -3.87 3.18
N ILE A 45 -5.76 -2.84 2.71
CA ILE A 45 -4.60 -2.93 1.82
C ILE A 45 -3.44 -2.30 2.56
N ASP A 46 -2.42 -3.11 2.83
CA ASP A 46 -1.29 -2.85 3.70
C ASP A 46 -1.68 -2.59 5.17
N THR A 47 -0.73 -2.73 6.08
CA THR A 47 -1.00 -2.75 7.52
C THR A 47 -0.12 -1.78 8.32
N GLY A 48 0.84 -1.14 7.65
CA GLY A 48 1.83 -0.32 8.34
C GLY A 48 2.84 -1.12 9.15
N TYR A 49 3.70 -0.43 9.88
CA TYR A 49 4.61 -1.05 10.84
C TYR A 49 3.87 -1.68 12.03
N GLY A 50 4.34 -2.85 12.48
CA GLY A 50 3.80 -3.52 13.66
C GLY A 50 3.85 -2.69 14.95
N ILE A 51 4.85 -1.83 15.08
CA ILE A 51 5.00 -0.90 16.22
C ILE A 51 3.81 0.05 16.40
N TYR A 52 3.02 0.31 15.35
CA TYR A 52 1.85 1.20 15.41
C TYR A 52 0.52 0.48 15.56
N HIS A 53 0.53 -0.84 15.72
CA HIS A 53 -0.72 -1.62 15.68
C HIS A 53 -1.79 -1.10 16.66
N ASN A 54 -1.43 -0.82 17.90
CA ASN A 54 -2.38 -0.35 18.91
C ASN A 54 -2.95 1.03 18.56
N GLU A 55 -2.12 1.95 18.11
CA GLU A 55 -2.54 3.30 17.70
C GLU A 55 -3.41 3.25 16.44
N VAL A 56 -3.09 2.36 15.50
CA VAL A 56 -3.91 2.12 14.31
C VAL A 56 -5.29 1.60 14.68
N MET A 57 -5.39 0.66 15.61
CA MET A 57 -6.70 0.14 16.06
C MET A 57 -7.52 1.21 16.80
N ALA A 58 -6.89 2.04 17.62
CA ALA A 58 -7.57 3.17 18.25
C ALA A 58 -8.08 4.19 17.22
N MET A 59 -7.26 4.49 16.21
CA MET A 59 -7.63 5.36 15.09
C MET A 59 -8.78 4.75 14.27
N PHE A 60 -8.74 3.47 13.95
CA PHE A 60 -9.82 2.79 13.23
C PHE A 60 -11.13 2.85 14.01
N SER A 61 -11.10 2.63 15.31
CA SER A 61 -12.27 2.79 16.19
C SER A 61 -12.83 4.21 16.14
N HIS A 62 -11.96 5.24 16.15
CA HIS A 62 -12.36 6.65 16.04
C HIS A 62 -13.14 6.94 14.74
N TYR A 63 -12.71 6.32 13.62
CA TYR A 63 -13.39 6.45 12.32
C TYR A 63 -14.55 5.46 12.10
N GLY A 64 -14.95 4.71 13.11
CA GLY A 64 -16.06 3.76 13.04
C GLY A 64 -15.75 2.51 12.22
N LEU A 65 -14.46 2.19 12.03
CA LEU A 65 -14.03 0.99 11.29
C LEU A 65 -14.05 -0.27 12.18
N GLY A 66 -14.30 -0.13 13.49
CA GLY A 66 -14.42 -1.25 14.40
C GLY A 66 -13.09 -1.85 14.84
N ASP A 67 -13.15 -3.10 15.25
CA ASP A 67 -11.99 -3.88 15.71
C ASP A 67 -11.41 -4.78 14.60
N GLU A 68 -10.37 -5.54 14.93
CA GLU A 68 -9.64 -6.42 14.00
C GLU A 68 -10.53 -7.46 13.30
N ARG A 69 -11.64 -7.88 13.92
CA ARG A 69 -12.56 -8.91 13.39
C ARG A 69 -13.38 -8.42 12.21
N ARG A 70 -13.52 -7.10 12.05
CA ARG A 70 -14.22 -6.50 10.91
C ARG A 70 -13.44 -6.66 9.60
N PHE A 71 -12.12 -6.80 9.68
CA PHE A 71 -11.27 -6.96 8.51
C PHE A 71 -11.26 -8.43 8.08
N GLY A 72 -12.28 -8.82 7.32
CA GLY A 72 -12.40 -10.18 6.78
C GLY A 72 -11.37 -10.51 5.72
N GLN A 73 -10.73 -9.50 5.12
CA GLN A 73 -9.71 -9.65 4.10
C GLN A 73 -8.62 -8.57 4.24
N ILE A 74 -7.38 -9.00 4.21
CA ILE A 74 -6.19 -8.14 4.26
C ILE A 74 -5.31 -8.49 3.08
N ILE A 75 -4.94 -7.49 2.30
CA ILE A 75 -4.04 -7.65 1.14
C ILE A 75 -2.74 -6.93 1.46
N ILE A 76 -1.63 -7.63 1.31
CA ILE A 76 -0.29 -7.05 1.43
C ILE A 76 0.26 -6.81 0.03
N SER A 77 0.55 -5.55 -0.26
CA SER A 77 1.04 -5.14 -1.58
C SER A 77 2.46 -5.64 -1.86
N HIS A 78 3.34 -5.61 -0.86
CA HIS A 78 4.72 -6.08 -0.93
C HIS A 78 5.32 -6.30 0.46
N ALA A 79 6.60 -6.72 0.52
CA ALA A 79 7.21 -7.24 1.74
C ALA A 79 7.92 -6.22 2.62
N ASP A 80 7.96 -4.94 2.24
CA ASP A 80 8.60 -3.94 3.10
C ASP A 80 7.80 -3.77 4.40
N ALA A 81 8.53 -3.64 5.50
CA ALA A 81 7.97 -3.74 6.85
C ALA A 81 6.90 -2.68 7.18
N ASP A 82 6.97 -1.53 6.51
CA ASP A 82 5.99 -0.45 6.65
C ASP A 82 4.70 -0.68 5.84
N HIS A 83 4.63 -1.77 5.11
CA HIS A 83 3.43 -2.26 4.42
C HIS A 83 2.91 -3.56 5.03
N CYS A 84 3.78 -4.50 5.33
CA CYS A 84 3.37 -5.82 5.85
C CYS A 84 3.49 -5.99 7.37
N GLY A 85 4.07 -5.02 8.08
CA GLY A 85 4.57 -5.19 9.45
C GLY A 85 3.54 -5.60 10.50
N ALA A 86 2.32 -5.10 10.41
CA ALA A 86 1.24 -5.45 11.34
C ALA A 86 0.35 -6.60 10.86
N GLY A 87 0.62 -7.21 9.69
CA GLY A 87 -0.23 -8.26 9.13
C GLY A 87 -0.45 -9.46 10.06
N GLY A 88 0.54 -9.81 10.87
CA GLY A 88 0.46 -10.90 11.84
C GLY A 88 -0.42 -10.67 13.06
N PHE A 89 -0.86 -9.44 13.30
CA PHE A 89 -1.74 -9.10 14.42
C PHE A 89 -3.23 -9.34 14.10
N PHE A 90 -3.60 -9.51 12.84
CA PHE A 90 -5.00 -9.63 12.43
C PHE A 90 -5.45 -11.10 12.30
N PRO A 91 -6.64 -11.47 12.83
CA PRO A 91 -7.13 -12.84 12.80
C PRO A 91 -7.40 -13.39 11.38
N ALA A 92 -7.77 -12.53 10.43
CA ALA A 92 -8.07 -12.91 9.05
C ALA A 92 -6.85 -13.49 8.31
N GLY A 93 -5.65 -13.12 8.75
CA GLY A 93 -4.44 -13.40 7.99
C GLY A 93 -4.31 -12.48 6.78
N ALA A 94 -3.32 -12.74 5.92
CA ALA A 94 -2.99 -11.88 4.81
C ALA A 94 -2.97 -12.62 3.47
N LEU A 95 -3.55 -12.01 2.44
CA LEU A 95 -3.43 -12.40 1.04
C LEU A 95 -2.26 -11.64 0.42
N MET A 96 -1.32 -12.32 -0.20
CA MET A 96 -0.15 -11.71 -0.81
C MET A 96 0.41 -12.53 -1.97
N HIS A 97 1.32 -11.95 -2.73
CA HIS A 97 2.06 -12.67 -3.75
C HIS A 97 3.06 -13.67 -3.12
N THR A 98 3.35 -14.78 -3.82
CA THR A 98 4.32 -15.78 -3.34
C THR A 98 5.71 -15.19 -3.11
N GLY A 99 6.17 -14.28 -3.99
CA GLY A 99 7.44 -13.57 -3.83
C GLY A 99 7.49 -12.75 -2.54
N THR A 100 6.42 -12.02 -2.23
CA THR A 100 6.27 -11.27 -0.97
C THR A 100 6.42 -12.18 0.25
N ARG A 101 5.75 -13.35 0.24
CA ARG A 101 5.89 -14.35 1.30
C ARG A 101 7.34 -14.84 1.46
N GLU A 102 8.03 -15.11 0.37
CA GLU A 102 9.42 -15.61 0.42
C GLU A 102 10.38 -14.52 0.94
N ILE A 103 10.19 -13.25 0.57
CA ILE A 103 10.96 -12.13 1.15
C ILE A 103 10.76 -12.06 2.67
N ILE A 104 9.52 -12.15 3.15
CA ILE A 104 9.21 -12.14 4.59
C ILE A 104 9.90 -13.30 5.30
N LYS A 105 9.87 -14.52 4.72
CA LYS A 105 10.50 -15.70 5.29
C LYS A 105 12.04 -15.63 5.33
N THR A 106 12.63 -15.10 4.28
CA THR A 106 14.09 -15.04 4.14
C THR A 106 14.69 -13.80 4.80
N ASN A 107 13.87 -12.80 5.15
CA ASN A 107 14.31 -11.47 5.56
C ASN A 107 15.31 -10.87 4.56
N ASN A 108 15.03 -10.99 3.27
CA ASN A 108 15.85 -10.47 2.20
C ASN A 108 14.97 -9.86 1.11
N ARG A 109 14.82 -8.52 1.12
CA ARG A 109 13.98 -7.80 0.15
C ARG A 109 14.49 -7.93 -1.29
N ALA A 110 15.74 -8.30 -1.51
CA ALA A 110 16.31 -8.57 -2.83
C ALA A 110 16.02 -9.99 -3.35
N TYR A 111 15.33 -10.85 -2.58
CA TYR A 111 14.95 -12.18 -3.04
C TYR A 111 14.24 -12.14 -4.41
N GLY A 112 14.61 -13.05 -5.30
CA GLY A 112 14.06 -13.16 -6.66
C GLY A 112 14.58 -12.09 -7.63
N SER A 113 15.54 -11.25 -7.24
CA SER A 113 16.15 -10.24 -8.08
C SER A 113 17.59 -10.56 -8.46
N ARG A 114 18.17 -9.75 -9.34
CA ARG A 114 19.60 -9.83 -9.67
C ARG A 114 20.53 -9.54 -8.48
N ASN A 115 20.01 -8.85 -7.46
CA ASN A 115 20.74 -8.45 -6.26
C ASN A 115 20.47 -9.39 -5.07
N GLU A 116 19.91 -10.56 -5.28
CA GLU A 116 19.48 -11.51 -4.22
C GLU A 116 20.59 -11.84 -3.21
N HIS A 117 21.84 -11.87 -3.66
CA HIS A 117 23.01 -12.16 -2.81
C HIS A 117 23.64 -10.92 -2.16
N SER A 118 23.00 -9.75 -2.26
CA SER A 118 23.49 -8.54 -1.62
C SER A 118 23.41 -8.63 -0.10
N VAL A 119 24.58 -8.60 0.56
CA VAL A 119 24.67 -8.60 2.02
C VAL A 119 24.00 -7.34 2.61
N LEU A 120 24.09 -6.20 1.92
CA LEU A 120 23.51 -4.94 2.37
C LEU A 120 21.99 -5.00 2.38
N GLU A 121 21.36 -5.56 1.34
CA GLU A 121 19.91 -5.74 1.27
C GLU A 121 19.40 -6.66 2.39
N ALA A 122 20.05 -7.80 2.60
CA ALA A 122 19.69 -8.73 3.66
C ALA A 122 19.89 -8.11 5.06
N PHE A 123 20.97 -7.37 5.27
CA PHE A 123 21.25 -6.67 6.52
C PHE A 123 20.22 -5.58 6.80
N TYR A 124 19.95 -4.73 5.80
CA TYR A 124 18.95 -3.67 5.88
C TYR A 124 17.57 -4.24 6.25
N THR A 125 17.13 -5.28 5.54
CA THR A 125 15.84 -5.92 5.78
C THR A 125 15.73 -6.46 7.21
N LYS A 126 16.76 -7.17 7.70
CA LYS A 126 16.78 -7.70 9.06
C LYS A 126 16.73 -6.61 10.11
N MET A 127 17.47 -5.52 9.92
CA MET A 127 17.45 -4.37 10.83
C MET A 127 16.08 -3.71 10.88
N ILE A 128 15.48 -3.41 9.73
CA ILE A 128 14.18 -2.76 9.66
C ILE A 128 13.08 -3.65 10.25
N ASN A 129 13.09 -4.95 9.95
CA ASN A 129 12.11 -5.89 10.48
C ASN A 129 12.19 -6.02 12.01
N LEU A 130 13.39 -6.04 12.57
CA LEU A 130 13.59 -6.07 14.01
C LEU A 130 13.10 -4.77 14.69
N PHE A 131 13.39 -3.64 14.07
CA PHE A 131 13.06 -2.33 14.62
C PHE A 131 11.57 -2.01 14.51
N SER A 132 10.91 -2.45 13.46
CA SER A 132 9.48 -2.19 13.20
C SER A 132 8.54 -3.19 13.86
N GLN A 133 9.06 -4.15 14.62
CA GLN A 133 8.29 -5.18 15.31
C GLN A 133 7.37 -5.99 14.38
N ILE A 134 7.90 -6.37 13.22
CA ILE A 134 7.16 -7.23 12.29
C ILE A 134 6.76 -8.54 12.99
N ASN A 135 5.51 -8.96 12.78
CA ASN A 135 5.03 -10.24 13.30
C ASN A 135 4.92 -11.27 12.15
N PRO A 136 5.86 -12.23 12.04
CA PRO A 136 5.87 -13.20 10.97
C PRO A 136 4.86 -14.36 11.16
N SER A 137 4.20 -14.46 12.31
CA SER A 137 3.23 -15.55 12.62
C SER A 137 1.91 -15.43 11.87
N THR A 138 1.83 -14.55 10.89
CA THR A 138 0.65 -14.29 10.07
C THR A 138 0.22 -15.53 9.32
N LYS A 139 -1.06 -15.84 9.36
CA LYS A 139 -1.69 -16.77 8.43
C LYS A 139 -1.61 -16.16 7.02
N ILE A 140 -0.86 -16.78 6.13
CA ILE A 140 -0.62 -16.29 4.76
C ILE A 140 -1.37 -17.15 3.75
N THR A 141 -2.15 -16.51 2.89
CA THR A 141 -2.70 -17.09 1.67
C THR A 141 -1.99 -16.47 0.48
N CYS A 142 -1.44 -17.30 -0.41
CA CYS A 142 -0.80 -16.79 -1.62
C CYS A 142 -1.80 -16.66 -2.76
N LEU A 143 -1.63 -15.60 -3.53
CA LEU A 143 -2.31 -15.43 -4.82
C LEU A 143 -1.93 -16.56 -5.78
N PRO A 144 -2.86 -16.97 -6.65
CA PRO A 144 -2.53 -17.94 -7.71
C PRO A 144 -1.52 -17.34 -8.69
N PRO A 145 -0.82 -18.18 -9.47
CA PRO A 145 -0.02 -17.69 -10.59
C PRO A 145 -0.86 -16.91 -11.60
N ALA A 146 -0.25 -15.95 -12.27
CA ALA A 146 -0.93 -15.16 -13.30
C ALA A 146 -1.40 -16.04 -14.46
N GLY A 147 -2.58 -15.71 -14.98
CA GLY A 147 -3.09 -16.25 -16.24
C GLY A 147 -2.52 -15.50 -17.46
N ALA A 148 -3.13 -15.70 -18.63
CA ALA A 148 -2.75 -15.01 -19.86
C ALA A 148 -3.26 -13.56 -19.97
N ALA A 149 -4.22 -13.17 -19.12
CA ALA A 149 -4.80 -11.83 -19.15
C ALA A 149 -3.86 -10.79 -18.56
N THR A 150 -3.82 -9.61 -19.17
CA THR A 150 -3.00 -8.50 -18.71
C THR A 150 -3.80 -7.20 -18.63
N ARG A 151 -3.36 -6.29 -17.77
CA ARG A 151 -3.79 -4.91 -17.76
C ARG A 151 -2.56 -4.03 -18.00
N SER A 152 -2.52 -3.32 -19.13
CA SER A 152 -1.28 -2.71 -19.61
C SER A 152 -0.16 -3.78 -19.71
N ILE A 153 0.96 -3.56 -19.06
CA ILE A 153 2.10 -4.51 -19.04
C ILE A 153 2.03 -5.52 -17.86
N PHE A 154 0.98 -5.46 -17.02
CA PHE A 154 0.88 -6.21 -15.78
C PHE A 154 -0.01 -7.44 -15.95
N PRO A 155 0.48 -8.65 -15.64
CA PRO A 155 -0.37 -9.84 -15.56
C PRO A 155 -1.46 -9.69 -14.50
N ILE A 156 -2.64 -10.28 -14.76
CA ILE A 156 -3.75 -10.29 -13.80
C ILE A 156 -3.68 -11.59 -13.00
N LEU A 157 -3.53 -11.47 -11.67
CA LEU A 157 -3.51 -12.59 -10.73
C LEU A 157 -4.92 -13.04 -10.30
N GLY A 158 -5.89 -12.15 -10.39
CA GLY A 158 -7.26 -12.41 -9.95
C GLY A 158 -8.01 -11.14 -9.65
N THR A 159 -9.12 -11.26 -8.94
CA THR A 159 -9.95 -10.13 -8.50
C THR A 159 -10.30 -10.25 -7.02
N VAL A 160 -10.60 -9.11 -6.42
CA VAL A 160 -11.13 -9.01 -5.07
C VAL A 160 -12.36 -8.10 -5.07
N LYS A 161 -13.34 -8.42 -4.21
CA LYS A 161 -14.59 -7.68 -4.11
C LYS A 161 -14.85 -7.21 -2.69
N ILE A 162 -15.45 -6.02 -2.60
CA ILE A 162 -16.03 -5.51 -1.38
C ILE A 162 -17.28 -4.70 -1.75
N GLY A 163 -18.44 -5.09 -1.22
CA GLY A 163 -19.71 -4.52 -1.65
C GLY A 163 -19.88 -4.60 -3.16
N ASP A 164 -20.14 -3.45 -3.80
CA ASP A 164 -20.29 -3.29 -5.25
C ASP A 164 -18.99 -2.86 -5.98
N LEU A 165 -17.87 -2.88 -5.27
CA LEU A 165 -16.56 -2.60 -5.82
C LEU A 165 -15.82 -3.90 -6.15
N GLU A 166 -15.32 -4.00 -7.37
CA GLU A 166 -14.40 -5.04 -7.81
C GLU A 166 -13.06 -4.42 -8.23
N LEU A 167 -11.96 -5.04 -7.79
CA LEU A 167 -10.59 -4.66 -8.09
C LEU A 167 -9.86 -5.83 -8.73
N GLU A 168 -9.21 -5.61 -9.88
CA GLU A 168 -8.22 -6.54 -10.43
C GLU A 168 -6.95 -6.48 -9.57
N ILE A 169 -6.32 -7.62 -9.34
CA ILE A 169 -5.02 -7.73 -8.70
C ILE A 169 -3.99 -7.92 -9.79
N LEU A 170 -3.07 -6.98 -9.93
CA LEU A 170 -2.06 -6.94 -10.99
C LEU A 170 -0.70 -7.32 -10.42
N GLU A 171 0.04 -8.16 -11.13
CA GLU A 171 1.40 -8.54 -10.75
C GLU A 171 2.40 -7.47 -11.20
N GLY A 172 3.20 -6.96 -10.27
CA GLY A 172 4.33 -6.10 -10.58
C GLY A 172 5.47 -6.90 -11.22
N LEU A 173 6.34 -6.20 -11.93
CA LEU A 173 7.47 -6.82 -12.63
C LEU A 173 8.70 -7.02 -11.73
N GLY A 174 8.61 -6.58 -10.47
CA GLY A 174 9.69 -6.71 -9.47
C GLY A 174 10.66 -5.55 -9.43
N GLY A 175 10.25 -4.36 -9.85
CA GLY A 175 11.12 -3.18 -9.87
C GLY A 175 11.43 -2.66 -8.47
N HIS A 176 10.40 -2.46 -7.64
CA HIS A 176 10.59 -2.07 -6.24
C HIS A 176 11.02 -3.27 -5.40
N THR A 177 10.17 -4.31 -5.35
CA THR A 177 10.49 -5.62 -4.76
C THR A 177 9.84 -6.73 -5.59
N TYR A 178 10.41 -7.93 -5.59
CA TYR A 178 9.78 -9.08 -6.24
C TYR A 178 8.46 -9.43 -5.53
N GLY A 179 7.42 -9.66 -6.32
CA GLY A 179 6.09 -9.98 -5.80
C GLY A 179 5.26 -8.78 -5.34
N GLN A 180 5.68 -7.53 -5.64
CA GLN A 180 4.81 -6.37 -5.46
C GLN A 180 3.58 -6.51 -6.35
N ILE A 181 2.40 -6.16 -5.81
CA ILE A 181 1.14 -6.18 -6.52
C ILE A 181 0.47 -4.81 -6.50
N TYR A 182 -0.40 -4.60 -7.49
CA TYR A 182 -1.24 -3.40 -7.61
C TYR A 182 -2.70 -3.81 -7.63
N LEU A 183 -3.61 -2.91 -7.23
CA LEU A 183 -5.04 -3.16 -7.34
C LEU A 183 -5.68 -2.10 -8.22
N TYR A 184 -6.59 -2.52 -9.10
CA TYR A 184 -7.14 -1.62 -10.10
C TYR A 184 -8.62 -1.85 -10.35
N SER A 185 -9.39 -0.77 -10.41
CA SER A 185 -10.77 -0.75 -10.89
C SER A 185 -10.95 0.37 -11.91
N GLN A 186 -11.02 0.03 -13.19
CA GLN A 186 -11.29 1.00 -14.26
C GLN A 186 -12.65 1.65 -14.08
N ALA A 187 -13.68 0.85 -13.82
CA ALA A 187 -15.05 1.33 -13.70
C ALA A 187 -15.27 2.34 -12.56
N LYS A 188 -14.49 2.22 -11.49
CA LYS A 188 -14.58 3.11 -10.32
C LYS A 188 -13.43 4.14 -10.25
N GLY A 189 -12.47 4.07 -11.16
CA GLY A 189 -11.31 4.97 -11.16
C GLY A 189 -10.48 4.86 -9.89
N LEU A 190 -10.05 3.65 -9.54
CA LEU A 190 -9.16 3.39 -8.41
C LEU A 190 -7.93 2.64 -8.88
N LEU A 191 -6.75 3.09 -8.46
CA LEU A 191 -5.48 2.45 -8.72
C LEU A 191 -4.59 2.53 -7.48
N PHE A 192 -4.36 1.37 -6.83
CA PHE A 192 -3.41 1.21 -5.73
C PHE A 192 -2.08 0.77 -6.31
N THR A 193 -1.03 1.55 -6.08
CA THR A 193 0.26 1.42 -6.77
C THR A 193 1.39 0.97 -5.87
N ALA A 194 1.11 0.71 -4.60
CA ALA A 194 2.18 0.44 -3.63
C ALA A 194 3.34 1.45 -3.83
N ASP A 195 4.59 1.05 -3.63
CA ASP A 195 5.75 1.93 -3.72
C ASP A 195 6.26 2.22 -5.14
N ALA A 196 5.56 1.72 -6.18
CA ALA A 196 5.87 2.12 -7.55
C ALA A 196 5.54 3.61 -7.81
N VAL A 197 4.54 4.17 -7.09
CA VAL A 197 4.18 5.59 -7.18
C VAL A 197 4.02 6.17 -5.77
N ILE A 198 4.81 7.20 -5.47
CA ILE A 198 4.78 7.93 -4.20
C ILE A 198 4.49 9.41 -4.48
N ASN A 199 3.53 9.99 -3.77
CA ASN A 199 3.28 11.42 -3.84
C ASN A 199 4.15 12.18 -2.82
N PHE A 200 5.42 12.37 -3.14
CA PHE A 200 6.38 13.09 -2.28
C PHE A 200 5.93 14.50 -1.94
N SER A 201 5.22 15.19 -2.84
CA SER A 201 4.77 16.57 -2.61
C SER A 201 3.71 16.71 -1.52
N SER A 202 3.06 15.61 -1.15
CA SER A 202 2.07 15.56 -0.05
C SER A 202 2.67 15.08 1.28
N LEU A 203 3.94 14.69 1.31
CA LEU A 203 4.63 14.30 2.53
C LEU A 203 5.12 15.52 3.30
N THR A 204 5.12 15.45 4.63
CA THR A 204 5.85 16.44 5.42
C THR A 204 7.36 16.30 5.19
N PRO A 205 8.18 17.34 5.46
CA PRO A 205 9.64 17.24 5.31
C PRO A 205 10.24 16.05 6.08
N GLU A 206 9.76 15.77 7.28
CA GLU A 206 10.23 14.67 8.11
C GLU A 206 9.89 13.31 7.48
N ARG A 207 8.68 13.15 6.93
CA ARG A 207 8.28 11.94 6.21
C ARG A 207 9.07 11.76 4.92
N ALA A 208 9.30 12.83 4.18
CA ALA A 208 10.10 12.78 2.96
C ALA A 208 11.55 12.37 3.28
N ALA A 209 12.16 12.92 4.33
CA ALA A 209 13.48 12.54 4.80
C ALA A 209 13.54 11.06 5.24
N TYR A 210 12.53 10.58 5.97
CA TYR A 210 12.46 9.17 6.37
C TYR A 210 12.39 8.24 5.16
N ASN A 211 11.55 8.55 4.17
CA ASN A 211 11.40 7.73 2.96
C ASN A 211 12.68 7.69 2.09
N SER A 212 13.59 8.66 2.25
CA SER A 212 14.87 8.68 1.54
C SER A 212 15.98 7.86 2.22
N LEU A 213 15.78 7.34 3.43
CA LEU A 213 16.81 6.59 4.16
C LEU A 213 17.28 5.33 3.43
N ALA A 214 16.38 4.64 2.74
CA ALA A 214 16.75 3.45 1.98
C ALA A 214 17.72 3.78 0.84
N ASP A 215 17.54 4.89 0.12
CA ASP A 215 18.49 5.36 -0.89
C ASP A 215 19.88 5.63 -0.30
N PHE A 216 19.93 6.16 0.90
CA PHE A 216 21.20 6.41 1.60
C PHE A 216 21.88 5.12 2.08
N LEU A 217 21.11 4.16 2.59
CA LEU A 217 21.64 2.94 3.21
C LEU A 217 21.96 1.83 2.19
N VAL A 218 21.13 1.67 1.16
CA VAL A 218 21.23 0.60 0.15
C VAL A 218 21.32 1.11 -1.28
N THR A 219 21.63 2.40 -1.47
CA THR A 219 21.81 3.09 -2.75
C THR A 219 20.56 3.23 -3.63
N SER A 220 19.48 2.56 -3.31
CA SER A 220 18.17 2.71 -3.98
C SER A 220 17.07 2.09 -3.13
N VAL A 221 15.92 2.73 -3.05
CA VAL A 221 14.68 2.15 -2.50
C VAL A 221 14.14 1.01 -3.37
N ASN A 222 14.58 0.91 -4.63
CA ASN A 222 14.15 -0.09 -5.58
C ASN A 222 15.25 -1.14 -5.77
N VAL A 223 14.85 -2.40 -5.79
CA VAL A 223 15.76 -3.53 -6.06
C VAL A 223 16.24 -3.51 -7.51
N ASP A 224 15.36 -3.11 -8.45
CA ASP A 224 15.69 -2.85 -9.86
C ASP A 224 15.10 -1.49 -10.30
N SER A 225 15.93 -0.45 -10.30
CA SER A 225 15.47 0.92 -10.59
C SER A 225 15.01 1.13 -12.04
N ASP A 226 15.54 0.38 -13.01
CA ASP A 226 15.10 0.48 -14.41
C ASP A 226 13.70 -0.11 -14.57
N LEU A 227 13.49 -1.25 -13.96
CA LEU A 227 12.20 -1.92 -13.96
C LEU A 227 11.16 -1.10 -13.19
N ALA A 228 11.51 -0.54 -12.03
CA ALA A 228 10.65 0.35 -11.26
C ALA A 228 10.23 1.60 -12.05
N ARG A 229 11.13 2.18 -12.84
CA ARG A 229 10.78 3.30 -13.75
C ARG A 229 9.79 2.88 -14.84
N LYS A 230 9.97 1.68 -15.40
CA LYS A 230 9.07 1.11 -16.42
C LYS A 230 7.67 0.89 -15.83
N GLU A 231 7.58 0.29 -14.64
CA GLU A 231 6.32 0.06 -13.92
C GLU A 231 5.61 1.37 -13.61
N ARG A 232 6.33 2.34 -13.03
CA ARG A 232 5.78 3.67 -12.72
C ARG A 232 5.19 4.35 -13.94
N LYS A 233 5.92 4.34 -15.06
CA LYS A 233 5.42 4.90 -16.32
C LYS A 233 4.12 4.23 -16.74
N ALA A 234 4.06 2.90 -16.76
CA ALA A 234 2.88 2.15 -17.17
C ALA A 234 1.67 2.39 -16.24
N LEU A 235 1.89 2.50 -14.92
CA LEU A 235 0.82 2.82 -13.96
C LEU A 235 0.26 4.24 -14.17
N LEU A 236 1.12 5.23 -14.42
CA LEU A 236 0.67 6.60 -14.69
C LEU A 236 -0.05 6.71 -16.04
N GLU A 237 0.38 5.97 -17.06
CA GLU A 237 -0.31 5.86 -18.33
C GLU A 237 -1.70 5.19 -18.16
N LEU A 238 -1.79 4.13 -17.36
CA LEU A 238 -3.05 3.47 -17.01
C LEU A 238 -4.01 4.41 -16.29
N ALA A 239 -3.51 5.21 -15.35
CA ALA A 239 -4.30 6.24 -14.66
C ALA A 239 -4.83 7.31 -15.64
N ALA A 240 -3.98 7.80 -16.55
CA ALA A 240 -4.36 8.78 -17.55
C ALA A 240 -5.39 8.23 -18.55
N GLU A 241 -5.28 6.97 -18.94
CA GLU A 241 -6.27 6.28 -19.78
C GLU A 241 -7.62 6.15 -19.06
N THR A 242 -7.56 5.77 -17.78
CA THR A 242 -8.76 5.69 -16.93
C THR A 242 -9.43 7.05 -16.79
N ASP A 243 -8.68 8.13 -16.61
CA ASP A 243 -9.21 9.49 -16.58
C ASP A 243 -9.98 9.82 -17.89
N ARG A 244 -9.40 9.49 -19.05
CA ARG A 244 -10.08 9.70 -20.34
C ARG A 244 -11.38 8.91 -20.46
N THR A 245 -11.37 7.67 -19.99
CA THR A 245 -12.56 6.79 -20.01
C THR A 245 -13.67 7.30 -19.10
N LEU A 246 -13.31 7.88 -17.95
CA LEU A 246 -14.26 8.35 -16.95
C LEU A 246 -14.65 9.82 -17.10
N ALA A 247 -13.98 10.58 -17.98
CA ALA A 247 -14.26 12.01 -18.21
C ALA A 247 -15.74 12.31 -18.55
N PRO A 248 -16.46 11.50 -19.38
CA PRO A 248 -17.87 11.73 -19.65
C PRO A 248 -18.77 11.64 -18.40
N GLN A 249 -18.31 10.93 -17.35
CA GLN A 249 -19.00 10.79 -16.09
C GLN A 249 -18.54 11.83 -15.05
N GLN A 250 -17.66 12.75 -15.41
CA GLN A 250 -17.02 13.74 -14.51
C GLN A 250 -16.27 13.07 -13.36
N LYS A 251 -15.72 11.87 -13.58
CA LYS A 251 -14.93 11.11 -12.61
C LYS A 251 -13.47 11.09 -13.00
N ARG A 252 -12.61 10.88 -12.01
CA ARG A 252 -11.16 10.81 -12.16
C ARG A 252 -10.63 9.48 -11.62
N CYS A 253 -9.47 9.08 -12.12
CA CYS A 253 -8.69 7.99 -11.53
C CYS A 253 -8.00 8.51 -10.26
N ARG A 254 -8.33 7.91 -9.12
CA ARG A 254 -7.70 8.18 -7.84
C ARG A 254 -6.53 7.22 -7.66
N ILE A 255 -5.33 7.77 -7.54
CA ILE A 255 -4.08 7.03 -7.37
C ILE A 255 -3.79 6.95 -5.88
N CYS A 256 -3.76 5.74 -5.36
CA CYS A 256 -3.48 5.37 -3.99
C CYS A 256 -2.04 4.84 -3.93
N GLY A 257 -1.07 5.72 -3.69
CA GLY A 257 0.36 5.39 -3.66
C GLY A 257 0.76 4.69 -2.36
N GLY A 258 1.92 4.08 -2.33
CA GLY A 258 2.46 3.48 -1.10
C GLY A 258 2.65 4.49 0.01
N HIS A 259 3.02 5.72 -0.33
CA HIS A 259 3.16 6.84 0.62
C HIS A 259 2.50 8.10 0.07
N GLY A 260 2.04 8.95 0.99
CA GLY A 260 1.42 10.23 0.68
C GLY A 260 -0.09 10.14 0.46
N ALA A 261 -0.67 11.24 -0.01
CA ALA A 261 -2.10 11.40 -0.18
C ALA A 261 -2.63 10.63 -1.40
N VAL A 262 -3.89 10.15 -1.31
CA VAL A 262 -4.65 9.80 -2.52
C VAL A 262 -4.66 11.00 -3.45
N SER A 263 -4.34 10.77 -4.70
CA SER A 263 -4.05 11.82 -5.68
C SER A 263 -4.75 11.58 -7.01
N VAL A 264 -4.83 12.63 -7.81
CA VAL A 264 -5.19 12.57 -9.23
C VAL A 264 -4.05 13.14 -10.07
N LEU A 265 -4.04 12.82 -11.37
CA LEU A 265 -3.07 13.41 -12.30
C LEU A 265 -3.59 14.74 -12.84
N GLU A 266 -2.85 15.83 -12.59
CA GLU A 266 -3.09 17.13 -13.20
C GLU A 266 -1.83 17.61 -13.91
N ASN A 267 -1.90 17.77 -15.22
CA ASN A 267 -0.74 18.16 -16.05
C ASN A 267 0.50 17.29 -15.80
N GLY A 268 0.30 15.99 -15.63
CA GLY A 268 1.37 15.02 -15.37
C GLY A 268 1.94 15.01 -13.95
N LYS A 269 1.36 15.77 -13.03
CA LYS A 269 1.74 15.82 -11.62
C LYS A 269 0.67 15.17 -10.74
N LEU A 270 1.11 14.57 -9.65
CA LEU A 270 0.21 14.06 -8.60
C LEU A 270 -0.26 15.22 -7.73
N VAL A 271 -1.56 15.45 -7.70
CA VAL A 271 -2.20 16.46 -6.85
C VAL A 271 -3.09 15.73 -5.84
N PRO A 272 -3.03 16.05 -4.55
CA PRO A 272 -3.89 15.45 -3.54
C PRO A 272 -5.38 15.61 -3.91
N TYR A 273 -6.16 14.54 -3.72
CA TYR A 273 -7.58 14.49 -4.02
C TYR A 273 -8.43 14.51 -2.76
N GLY A 274 -9.31 15.49 -2.65
CA GLY A 274 -10.19 15.64 -1.50
C GLY A 274 -9.50 16.24 -0.26
N GLU A 275 -10.22 16.25 0.85
CA GLU A 275 -9.75 16.80 2.11
C GLU A 275 -8.76 15.87 2.81
N ILE A 276 -7.73 16.45 3.41
CA ILE A 276 -6.78 15.73 4.27
C ILE A 276 -7.01 16.21 5.70
N MET A 277 -7.57 15.35 6.53
CA MET A 277 -7.78 15.58 7.96
C MET A 277 -6.56 15.10 8.76
N ARG A 278 -6.36 15.67 9.94
CA ARG A 278 -5.35 15.17 10.88
C ARG A 278 -6.03 14.44 12.03
N TYR A 279 -5.67 13.18 12.20
CA TYR A 279 -5.93 12.44 13.42
C TYR A 279 -4.79 12.64 14.41
N SER A 280 -5.09 12.83 15.67
CA SER A 280 -4.16 12.75 16.80
C SER A 280 -4.84 11.97 17.91
N VAL A 281 -4.03 11.28 18.72
CA VAL A 281 -4.59 10.57 19.89
C VAL A 281 -5.28 11.60 20.80
N PRO A 282 -6.55 11.38 21.18
CA PRO A 282 -7.26 12.30 22.10
C PRO A 282 -6.51 12.40 23.43
N ASP A 283 -6.51 13.60 24.01
CA ASP A 283 -6.06 13.77 25.40
C ASP A 283 -6.99 12.97 26.32
N ALA A 284 -6.42 12.24 27.27
CA ALA A 284 -7.14 11.38 28.21
C ALA A 284 -7.87 12.18 29.28
#